data_5fea13c5a90e93bc8c13f3a9fae865b8
#
_entry.id   5fea13c5a90e93bc8c13f3a9fae865b8
#
_cell.length_a   1.000
_cell.length_b   1.000
_cell.length_c   1.000
_cell.angle_alpha   90.00
_cell.angle_beta   90.00
_cell.angle_gamma   90.00
#
_symmetry.space_group_name_H-M   'P 1'
#
loop_
_entity.id
_entity.type
_entity.pdbx_description
1 polymer ?
#
loop_
_entity_poly.entity_id
_entity_poly.type
_entity_poly.pdbx_seq_one_letter_code
_entity_poly.pdbx_strand_id
1 'polypeptide(L)'
;MITWVLFAGLPGTGKSTLARAMAERLGAAVLDKDRVRGALFWGALTDYTAPQDQVCMRAMLDAAAYLTQRRRVDYIFFDGRTFSTRAQIEEVLLAAEHAGVRWRILHLTCADAVAEARLARNDPSHPAQNRDPGLYRRIKQQFEPILQAKLEVDTTLGIEGQLAAVEAYLRGEE
;
A
#
# COMPACT_ATOMS: atom_id res chain seq x y z
N MET A 1 -14.55 -13.50 7.29
CA MET A 1 -13.42 -13.09 8.18
C MET A 1 -12.70 -11.94 7.49
N ILE A 2 -12.49 -10.81 8.19
CA ILE A 2 -11.85 -9.63 7.61
C ILE A 2 -10.42 -9.94 7.20
N THR A 3 -9.97 -9.37 6.10
CA THR A 3 -8.60 -9.52 5.59
C THR A 3 -7.93 -8.16 5.46
N TRP A 4 -6.77 -7.99 6.07
CA TRP A 4 -5.90 -6.84 5.86
C TRP A 4 -4.98 -7.11 4.67
N VAL A 5 -4.88 -6.15 3.75
CA VAL A 5 -4.12 -6.32 2.51
C VAL A 5 -3.07 -5.23 2.38
N LEU A 6 -1.81 -5.61 2.27
CA LEU A 6 -0.69 -4.69 2.09
C LEU A 6 -0.42 -4.53 0.59
N PHE A 7 -0.41 -3.29 0.11
CA PHE A 7 0.01 -2.96 -1.25
C PHE A 7 1.49 -2.55 -1.23
N ALA A 8 2.38 -3.53 -1.39
CA ALA A 8 3.83 -3.35 -1.38
C ALA A 8 4.39 -3.08 -2.79
N GLY A 9 5.52 -2.41 -2.86
CA GLY A 9 6.22 -2.15 -4.12
C GLY A 9 6.83 -0.75 -4.19
N LEU A 10 7.70 -0.53 -5.14
CA LEU A 10 8.42 0.74 -5.33
C LEU A 10 7.47 1.91 -5.68
N PRO A 11 7.90 3.17 -5.52
CA PRO A 11 7.15 4.31 -6.04
C PRO A 11 6.91 4.17 -7.55
N GLY A 12 5.76 4.61 -8.06
CA GLY A 12 5.45 4.53 -9.49
C GLY A 12 4.96 3.17 -10.00
N THR A 13 4.93 2.12 -9.16
CA THR A 13 4.45 0.78 -9.56
C THR A 13 2.92 0.65 -9.63
N GLY A 14 2.13 1.70 -9.39
CA GLY A 14 0.68 1.66 -9.58
C GLY A 14 -0.14 1.19 -8.37
N LYS A 15 0.46 1.09 -7.17
CA LYS A 15 -0.22 0.65 -5.94
C LYS A 15 -1.56 1.35 -5.69
N SER A 16 -1.54 2.66 -5.61
CA SER A 16 -2.74 3.45 -5.27
C SER A 16 -3.82 3.40 -6.36
N THR A 17 -3.43 3.19 -7.61
CA THR A 17 -4.38 2.99 -8.72
C THR A 17 -5.11 1.67 -8.55
N LEU A 18 -4.36 0.58 -8.32
CA LEU A 18 -4.95 -0.74 -8.12
C LEU A 18 -5.74 -0.80 -6.81
N ALA A 19 -5.22 -0.22 -5.71
CA ALA A 19 -5.92 -0.21 -4.42
C ALA A 19 -7.28 0.47 -4.51
N ARG A 20 -7.38 1.62 -5.21
CA ARG A 20 -8.66 2.32 -5.42
C ARG A 20 -9.62 1.51 -6.27
N ALA A 21 -9.17 0.99 -7.41
CA ALA A 21 -10.01 0.18 -8.29
C ALA A 21 -10.54 -1.10 -7.60
N MET A 22 -9.67 -1.78 -6.84
CA MET A 22 -10.08 -2.92 -6.03
C MET A 22 -11.04 -2.54 -4.90
N ALA A 23 -10.84 -1.38 -4.27
CA ALA A 23 -11.73 -0.93 -3.21
C ALA A 23 -13.14 -0.61 -3.72
N GLU A 24 -13.25 0.02 -4.88
CA GLU A 24 -14.54 0.25 -5.55
C GLU A 24 -15.23 -1.07 -5.88
N ARG A 25 -14.48 -2.07 -6.39
CA ARG A 25 -15.01 -3.38 -6.79
C ARG A 25 -15.45 -4.25 -5.61
N LEU A 26 -14.74 -4.19 -4.48
CA LEU A 26 -14.97 -5.05 -3.32
C LEU A 26 -15.65 -4.33 -2.14
N GLY A 27 -15.87 -3.04 -2.21
CA GLY A 27 -16.35 -2.26 -1.07
C GLY A 27 -15.35 -2.21 0.10
N ALA A 28 -14.03 -2.22 -0.20
CA ALA A 28 -12.98 -2.24 0.80
C ALA A 28 -12.71 -0.85 1.39
N ALA A 29 -12.26 -0.81 2.66
CA ALA A 29 -11.70 0.41 3.23
C ALA A 29 -10.25 0.59 2.78
N VAL A 30 -9.87 1.80 2.35
CA VAL A 30 -8.49 2.14 1.98
C VAL A 30 -7.90 3.07 3.03
N LEU A 31 -6.84 2.62 3.68
CA LEU A 31 -6.01 3.40 4.58
C LEU A 31 -4.75 3.81 3.81
N ASP A 32 -4.71 5.06 3.36
CA ASP A 32 -3.63 5.62 2.55
C ASP A 32 -2.74 6.51 3.43
N LYS A 33 -1.49 6.08 3.62
CA LYS A 33 -0.52 6.77 4.48
C LYS A 33 -0.28 8.23 4.06
N ASP A 34 -0.24 8.48 2.77
CA ASP A 34 0.05 9.82 2.26
C ASP A 34 -1.13 10.78 2.49
N ARG A 35 -2.36 10.27 2.42
CA ARG A 35 -3.55 11.02 2.81
C ARG A 35 -3.62 11.26 4.32
N VAL A 36 -3.31 10.25 5.12
CA VAL A 36 -3.23 10.38 6.59
C VAL A 36 -2.18 11.42 6.96
N ARG A 37 -0.99 11.40 6.32
CA ARG A 37 0.03 12.42 6.52
C ARG A 37 -0.50 13.81 6.19
N GLY A 38 -1.11 14.00 5.04
CA GLY A 38 -1.67 15.30 4.65
C GLY A 38 -2.77 15.82 5.56
N ALA A 39 -3.53 14.92 6.22
CA ALA A 39 -4.53 15.29 7.21
C ALA A 39 -3.94 15.66 8.58
N LEU A 40 -2.88 14.97 9.01
CA LEU A 40 -2.25 15.20 10.32
C LEU A 40 -1.20 16.32 10.29
N PHE A 41 -0.47 16.45 9.18
CA PHE A 41 0.65 17.38 9.02
C PHE A 41 0.42 18.28 7.82
N TRP A 42 -0.17 19.44 8.07
CA TRP A 42 -0.56 20.35 7.00
C TRP A 42 0.57 21.29 6.56
N GLY A 43 0.74 21.47 5.27
CA GLY A 43 1.66 22.45 4.68
C GLY A 43 3.13 22.23 5.09
N ALA A 44 3.76 23.23 5.66
CA ALA A 44 5.18 23.21 6.07
C ALA A 44 5.51 22.22 7.21
N LEU A 45 4.49 21.63 7.84
CA LEU A 45 4.69 20.61 8.88
C LEU A 45 4.96 19.22 8.32
N THR A 46 4.80 19.03 7.01
CA THR A 46 5.10 17.76 6.33
C THR A 46 6.61 17.66 6.05
N ASP A 47 7.28 16.68 6.65
CA ASP A 47 8.74 16.50 6.52
C ASP A 47 9.18 15.15 5.91
N TYR A 48 8.25 14.22 5.72
CA TYR A 48 8.50 12.87 5.18
C TYR A 48 9.56 12.06 5.93
N THR A 49 9.79 12.36 7.19
CA THR A 49 10.74 11.63 8.04
C THR A 49 10.19 10.28 8.53
N ALA A 50 11.08 9.39 8.97
CA ALA A 50 10.67 8.11 9.55
C ALA A 50 9.79 8.27 10.81
N PRO A 51 10.05 9.21 11.75
CA PRO A 51 9.13 9.47 12.86
C PRO A 51 7.74 9.90 12.41
N GLN A 52 7.63 10.76 11.39
CA GLN A 52 6.35 11.18 10.85
C GLN A 52 5.62 10.01 10.17
N ASP A 53 6.34 9.17 9.42
CA ASP A 53 5.82 7.92 8.86
C ASP A 53 5.22 7.02 9.94
N GLN A 54 5.90 6.90 11.08
CA GLN A 54 5.47 6.04 12.18
C GLN A 54 4.17 6.55 12.84
N VAL A 55 4.01 7.87 12.98
CA VAL A 55 2.75 8.46 13.47
C VAL A 55 1.60 8.12 12.52
N CYS A 56 1.81 8.26 11.21
CA CYS A 56 0.80 7.92 10.21
C CYS A 56 0.44 6.44 10.24
N MET A 57 1.43 5.56 10.33
CA MET A 57 1.18 4.11 10.38
C MET A 57 0.40 3.71 11.64
N ARG A 58 0.73 4.28 12.80
CA ARG A 58 -0.03 4.04 14.04
C ARG A 58 -1.49 4.44 13.88
N ALA A 59 -1.76 5.63 13.33
CA ALA A 59 -3.13 6.07 13.07
C ALA A 59 -3.87 5.11 12.12
N MET A 60 -3.19 4.58 11.09
CA MET A 60 -3.78 3.60 10.18
C MET A 60 -4.07 2.27 10.88
N LEU A 61 -3.17 1.78 11.72
CA LEU A 61 -3.36 0.54 12.47
C LEU A 61 -4.52 0.65 13.48
N ASP A 62 -4.61 1.78 14.17
CA ASP A 62 -5.73 2.06 15.10
C ASP A 62 -7.07 2.12 14.33
N ALA A 63 -7.08 2.77 13.17
CA ALA A 63 -8.28 2.81 12.31
C ALA A 63 -8.66 1.42 11.79
N ALA A 64 -7.67 0.60 11.38
CA ALA A 64 -7.90 -0.77 10.93
C ALA A 64 -8.47 -1.65 12.05
N ALA A 65 -7.93 -1.56 13.26
CA ALA A 65 -8.44 -2.26 14.44
C ALA A 65 -9.89 -1.86 14.74
N TYR A 66 -10.19 -0.57 14.71
CA TYR A 66 -11.55 -0.06 14.92
C TYR A 66 -12.52 -0.60 13.85
N LEU A 67 -12.17 -0.54 12.57
CA LEU A 67 -13.01 -1.05 11.48
C LEU A 67 -13.22 -2.56 11.60
N THR A 68 -12.19 -3.30 12.00
CA THR A 68 -12.26 -4.74 12.25
C THR A 68 -13.28 -5.08 13.33
N GLN A 69 -13.26 -4.37 14.45
CA GLN A 69 -14.26 -4.56 15.53
C GLN A 69 -15.69 -4.28 15.06
N ARG A 70 -15.88 -3.31 14.18
CA ARG A 70 -17.18 -2.92 13.63
C ARG A 70 -17.70 -3.84 12.54
N ARG A 71 -16.87 -4.69 11.97
CA ARG A 71 -17.21 -5.65 10.89
C ARG A 71 -18.00 -5.03 9.74
N ARG A 72 -17.60 -3.80 9.33
CA ARG A 72 -18.32 -3.05 8.29
C ARG A 72 -17.80 -3.31 6.88
N VAL A 73 -16.63 -3.94 6.75
CA VAL A 73 -15.97 -4.25 5.49
C VAL A 73 -15.31 -5.63 5.58
N ASP A 74 -15.16 -6.32 4.46
CA ASP A 74 -14.46 -7.59 4.39
C ASP A 74 -12.96 -7.42 4.18
N TYR A 75 -12.55 -6.29 3.61
CA TYR A 75 -11.15 -5.98 3.30
C TYR A 75 -10.77 -4.59 3.80
N ILE A 76 -9.55 -4.49 4.36
CA ILE A 76 -8.89 -3.23 4.71
C ILE A 76 -7.56 -3.17 3.98
N PHE A 77 -7.38 -2.18 3.13
CA PHE A 77 -6.21 -2.00 2.27
C PHE A 77 -5.25 -0.99 2.88
N PHE A 78 -3.98 -1.38 3.04
CA PHE A 78 -2.89 -0.50 3.46
C PHE A 78 -2.14 -0.03 2.22
N ASP A 79 -2.28 1.23 1.87
CA ASP A 79 -1.65 1.90 0.73
C ASP A 79 -0.77 3.09 1.18
N GLY A 80 -0.06 3.71 0.25
CA GLY A 80 0.78 4.89 0.50
C GLY A 80 2.12 4.59 1.18
N ARG A 81 2.47 3.32 1.42
CA ARG A 81 3.78 2.88 1.90
C ARG A 81 4.40 1.89 0.92
N THR A 82 5.73 1.93 0.76
CA THR A 82 6.43 0.99 -0.13
C THR A 82 6.56 -0.40 0.44
N PHE A 83 6.50 -0.54 1.78
CA PHE A 83 6.80 -1.78 2.49
C PHE A 83 8.15 -2.36 2.06
N SER A 84 9.16 -1.48 2.02
CA SER A 84 10.49 -1.78 1.49
C SER A 84 11.41 -2.50 2.46
N THR A 85 11.02 -2.67 3.70
CA THR A 85 11.78 -3.42 4.70
C THR A 85 10.91 -4.47 5.38
N ARG A 86 11.54 -5.54 5.88
CA ARG A 86 10.86 -6.60 6.62
C ARG A 86 10.14 -6.05 7.85
N ALA A 87 10.78 -5.17 8.59
CA ALA A 87 10.20 -4.56 9.79
C ALA A 87 8.89 -3.82 9.47
N GLN A 88 8.81 -3.15 8.32
CA GLN A 88 7.58 -2.46 7.90
C GLN A 88 6.42 -3.42 7.61
N ILE A 89 6.71 -4.58 7.05
CA ILE A 89 5.72 -5.63 6.79
C ILE A 89 5.31 -6.27 8.11
N GLU A 90 6.27 -6.71 8.91
CA GLU A 90 6.05 -7.38 10.20
C GLU A 90 5.19 -6.54 11.15
N GLU A 91 5.38 -5.22 11.18
CA GLU A 91 4.56 -4.30 11.97
C GLU A 91 3.06 -4.48 11.70
N VAL A 92 2.66 -4.55 10.43
CA VAL A 92 1.25 -4.72 10.04
C VAL A 92 0.77 -6.15 10.25
N LEU A 93 1.61 -7.15 9.97
CA LEU A 93 1.25 -8.56 10.14
C LEU A 93 1.02 -8.90 11.62
N LEU A 94 1.90 -8.45 12.51
CA LEU A 94 1.72 -8.63 13.96
C LEU A 94 0.44 -7.95 14.46
N ALA A 95 0.16 -6.75 13.98
CA ALA A 95 -1.08 -6.05 14.33
C ALA A 95 -2.33 -6.82 13.80
N ALA A 96 -2.26 -7.39 12.61
CA ALA A 96 -3.34 -8.22 12.05
C ALA A 96 -3.56 -9.51 12.88
N GLU A 97 -2.48 -10.17 13.30
CA GLU A 97 -2.53 -11.34 14.18
C GLU A 97 -3.17 -11.00 15.53
N HIS A 98 -2.77 -9.90 16.16
CA HIS A 98 -3.40 -9.40 17.40
C HIS A 98 -4.88 -9.06 17.23
N ALA A 99 -5.26 -8.57 16.05
CA ALA A 99 -6.67 -8.29 15.72
C ALA A 99 -7.46 -9.56 15.35
N GLY A 100 -6.83 -10.73 15.25
CA GLY A 100 -7.46 -11.99 14.88
C GLY A 100 -8.01 -12.02 13.46
N VAL A 101 -7.33 -11.34 12.52
CA VAL A 101 -7.74 -11.24 11.11
C VAL A 101 -6.73 -11.91 10.18
N ARG A 102 -7.16 -12.24 8.97
CA ARG A 102 -6.25 -12.70 7.92
C ARG A 102 -5.49 -11.52 7.35
N TRP A 103 -4.33 -11.79 6.78
CA TRP A 103 -3.58 -10.83 6.00
C TRP A 103 -3.21 -11.39 4.62
N ARG A 104 -2.97 -10.52 3.67
CA ARG A 104 -2.49 -10.80 2.33
C ARG A 104 -1.49 -9.72 1.92
N ILE A 105 -0.54 -10.07 1.08
CA ILE A 105 0.43 -9.13 0.51
C ILE A 105 0.31 -9.15 -1.01
N LEU A 106 0.14 -7.98 -1.61
CA LEU A 106 0.25 -7.74 -3.03
C LEU A 106 1.57 -7.02 -3.29
N HIS A 107 2.46 -7.63 -4.05
CA HIS A 107 3.72 -7.02 -4.46
C HIS A 107 3.60 -6.52 -5.89
N LEU A 108 3.42 -5.20 -6.03
CA LEU A 108 3.23 -4.56 -7.33
C LEU A 108 4.58 -4.23 -7.95
N THR A 109 4.78 -4.70 -9.18
CA THR A 109 6.00 -4.53 -9.94
C THR A 109 5.72 -3.91 -11.30
N CYS A 110 6.74 -3.34 -11.91
CA CYS A 110 6.79 -2.97 -13.32
C CYS A 110 8.27 -2.74 -13.72
N ALA A 111 8.53 -2.64 -15.01
CA ALA A 111 9.88 -2.27 -15.49
C ALA A 111 10.29 -0.88 -14.95
N ASP A 112 11.57 -0.71 -14.63
CA ASP A 112 12.11 0.55 -14.08
C ASP A 112 11.75 1.77 -14.93
N ALA A 113 11.93 1.65 -16.25
CA ALA A 113 11.60 2.72 -17.18
C ALA A 113 10.13 3.16 -17.10
N VAL A 114 9.22 2.21 -16.84
CA VAL A 114 7.79 2.49 -16.66
C VAL A 114 7.53 3.25 -15.36
N ALA A 115 8.14 2.80 -14.25
CA ALA A 115 8.02 3.47 -12.96
C ALA A 115 8.59 4.89 -13.01
N GLU A 116 9.80 5.06 -13.55
CA GLU A 116 10.44 6.36 -13.69
C GLU A 116 9.64 7.32 -14.59
N ALA A 117 9.12 6.82 -15.72
CA ALA A 117 8.26 7.62 -16.60
C ALA A 117 6.95 8.07 -15.93
N ARG A 118 6.35 7.20 -15.10
CA ARG A 118 5.15 7.55 -14.31
C ARG A 118 5.46 8.62 -13.27
N LEU A 119 6.61 8.52 -12.60
CA LEU A 119 7.05 9.49 -11.60
C LEU A 119 7.45 10.83 -12.22
N ALA A 120 8.06 10.83 -13.41
CA ALA A 120 8.44 12.05 -14.13
C ALA A 120 7.23 12.90 -14.57
N ARG A 121 6.04 12.33 -14.69
CA ARG A 121 4.81 13.07 -15.03
C ARG A 121 4.36 14.03 -13.94
N ASN A 122 4.92 13.92 -12.73
CA ASN A 122 4.70 14.78 -11.56
C ASN A 122 3.22 15.20 -11.41
N ASP A 123 2.37 14.25 -11.03
CA ASP A 123 0.95 14.53 -10.82
C ASP A 123 0.75 15.41 -9.57
N PRO A 124 0.37 16.69 -9.72
CA PRO A 124 0.20 17.61 -8.59
C PRO A 124 -0.97 17.23 -7.69
N SER A 125 -1.88 16.38 -8.16
CA SER A 125 -3.01 15.87 -7.38
C SER A 125 -2.62 14.73 -6.44
N HIS A 126 -1.40 14.16 -6.59
CA HIS A 126 -0.95 13.07 -5.75
C HIS A 126 -0.68 13.56 -4.31
N PRO A 127 -1.18 12.84 -3.27
CA PRO A 127 -1.00 13.25 -1.88
C PRO A 127 0.47 13.40 -1.44
N ALA A 128 1.38 12.55 -1.94
CA ALA A 128 2.81 12.66 -1.69
C ALA A 128 3.49 13.55 -2.74
N GLN A 129 4.08 14.65 -2.32
CA GLN A 129 4.74 15.63 -3.18
C GLN A 129 6.24 15.37 -3.39
N ASN A 130 6.84 14.45 -2.63
CA ASN A 130 8.26 14.11 -2.69
C ASN A 130 8.58 12.95 -3.64
N ARG A 131 7.71 12.65 -4.60
CA ARG A 131 7.84 11.53 -5.54
C ARG A 131 8.62 11.96 -6.79
N ASP A 132 9.82 11.44 -6.93
CA ASP A 132 10.68 11.65 -8.09
C ASP A 132 11.46 10.37 -8.47
N PRO A 133 12.11 10.30 -9.64
CA PRO A 133 12.94 9.16 -10.02
C PRO A 133 14.13 8.91 -9.06
N GLY A 134 14.62 9.96 -8.39
CA GLY A 134 15.69 9.85 -7.40
C GLY A 134 15.20 9.08 -6.16
N LEU A 135 14.01 9.37 -5.67
CA LEU A 135 13.39 8.59 -4.58
C LEU A 135 13.22 7.12 -4.97
N TYR A 136 12.78 6.86 -6.20
CA TYR A 136 12.64 5.49 -6.71
C TYR A 136 13.96 4.71 -6.60
N ARG A 137 15.06 5.28 -7.11
CA ARG A 137 16.37 4.63 -7.11
C ARG A 137 16.91 4.39 -5.69
N ARG A 138 16.75 5.36 -4.78
CA ARG A 138 17.16 5.21 -3.37
C ARG A 138 16.40 4.08 -2.69
N ILE A 139 15.08 4.03 -2.84
CA ILE A 139 14.26 2.97 -2.22
C ILE A 139 14.58 1.62 -2.86
N LYS A 140 14.77 1.54 -4.17
CA LYS A 140 15.12 0.29 -4.87
C LYS A 140 16.42 -0.32 -4.35
N GLN A 141 17.44 0.48 -4.06
CA GLN A 141 18.70 0.00 -3.50
C GLN A 141 18.56 -0.59 -2.09
N GLN A 142 17.55 -0.17 -1.34
CA GLN A 142 17.31 -0.59 0.04
C GLN A 142 16.12 -1.54 0.17
N PHE A 143 15.50 -1.93 -0.95
CA PHE A 143 14.31 -2.78 -0.93
C PHE A 143 14.69 -4.21 -0.55
N GLU A 144 14.25 -4.63 0.62
CA GLU A 144 14.48 -5.99 1.10
C GLU A 144 13.52 -6.97 0.44
N PRO A 145 13.94 -8.21 0.16
CA PRO A 145 13.04 -9.24 -0.34
C PRO A 145 11.86 -9.49 0.60
N ILE A 146 10.66 -9.50 0.06
CA ILE A 146 9.45 -9.91 0.77
C ILE A 146 9.45 -11.44 0.85
N LEU A 147 9.63 -11.99 2.03
CA LEU A 147 9.76 -13.44 2.24
C LEU A 147 8.41 -14.13 2.47
N GLN A 148 7.40 -13.40 2.88
CA GLN A 148 6.05 -13.90 3.13
C GLN A 148 5.34 -14.27 1.82
N ALA A 149 4.35 -15.16 1.93
CA ALA A 149 3.45 -15.48 0.81
C ALA A 149 2.80 -14.19 0.28
N LYS A 150 2.88 -14.00 -1.02
CA LYS A 150 2.40 -12.80 -1.71
C LYS A 150 1.93 -13.13 -3.11
N LEU A 151 1.07 -12.29 -3.66
CA LEU A 151 0.81 -12.25 -5.10
C LEU A 151 1.70 -11.17 -5.72
N GLU A 152 2.49 -11.52 -6.73
CA GLU A 152 3.20 -10.55 -7.57
C GLU A 152 2.28 -10.08 -8.69
N VAL A 153 2.14 -8.75 -8.82
CA VAL A 153 1.26 -8.12 -9.80
C VAL A 153 2.08 -7.24 -10.72
N ASP A 154 2.24 -7.64 -11.97
CA ASP A 154 2.83 -6.78 -13.01
C ASP A 154 1.81 -5.74 -13.46
N THR A 155 2.05 -4.49 -13.14
CA THR A 155 1.16 -3.38 -13.45
C THR A 155 1.35 -2.78 -14.84
N THR A 156 2.14 -3.41 -15.70
CA THR A 156 2.20 -3.11 -17.13
C THR A 156 1.08 -3.80 -17.91
N LEU A 157 0.51 -4.84 -17.34
CA LEU A 157 -0.66 -5.54 -17.89
C LEU A 157 -1.93 -4.68 -17.74
N GLY A 158 -2.95 -5.00 -18.50
CA GLY A 158 -4.24 -4.29 -18.44
C GLY A 158 -4.89 -4.39 -17.06
N ILE A 159 -5.52 -3.30 -16.62
CA ILE A 159 -6.11 -3.19 -15.26
C ILE A 159 -7.09 -4.30 -14.94
N GLU A 160 -7.92 -4.72 -15.88
CA GLU A 160 -8.92 -5.79 -15.67
C GLU A 160 -8.26 -7.13 -15.34
N GLY A 161 -7.15 -7.46 -15.99
CA GLY A 161 -6.38 -8.66 -15.67
C GLY A 161 -5.77 -8.61 -14.27
N GLN A 162 -5.26 -7.43 -13.87
CA GLN A 162 -4.76 -7.22 -12.51
C GLN A 162 -5.87 -7.38 -11.47
N LEU A 163 -7.04 -6.78 -11.71
CA LEU A 163 -8.19 -6.85 -10.81
C LEU A 163 -8.69 -8.31 -10.65
N ALA A 164 -8.79 -9.05 -11.75
CA ALA A 164 -9.21 -10.45 -11.71
C ALA A 164 -8.23 -11.34 -10.92
N ALA A 165 -6.92 -11.18 -11.16
CA ALA A 165 -5.90 -11.95 -10.45
C ALA A 165 -5.89 -11.63 -8.94
N VAL A 166 -5.99 -10.35 -8.57
CA VAL A 166 -6.04 -9.94 -7.17
C VAL A 166 -7.31 -10.45 -6.49
N GLU A 167 -8.46 -10.36 -7.14
CA GLU A 167 -9.73 -10.85 -6.60
C GLU A 167 -9.68 -12.35 -6.33
N ALA A 168 -9.18 -13.17 -7.26
CA ALA A 168 -8.98 -14.60 -7.08
C ALA A 168 -8.07 -14.91 -5.89
N TYR A 169 -6.91 -14.23 -5.80
CA TYR A 169 -5.98 -14.38 -4.69
C TYR A 169 -6.60 -14.01 -3.33
N LEU A 170 -7.37 -12.93 -3.26
CA LEU A 170 -8.02 -12.50 -2.02
C LEU A 170 -9.11 -13.47 -1.56
N ARG A 171 -9.79 -14.13 -2.50
CA ARG A 171 -10.78 -15.18 -2.22
C ARG A 171 -10.14 -16.52 -1.84
N GLY A 172 -8.85 -16.72 -2.14
CA GLY A 172 -8.16 -17.99 -1.95
C GLY A 172 -8.47 -19.00 -3.04
N GLU A 173 -8.82 -18.51 -4.22
CA GLU A 173 -9.01 -19.30 -5.44
C GLU A 173 -7.62 -19.41 -6.10
N GLU A 174 -6.85 -20.46 -5.75
CA GLU A 174 -5.58 -20.81 -6.40
C GLU A 174 -5.80 -21.73 -7.58
#